data_1abfa6b73ffb946e62823114dc5236e3
#
_entry.id   1abfa6b73ffb946e62823114dc5236e3
#
_cell.length_a   1.000
_cell.length_b   1.000
_cell.length_c   1.000
_cell.angle_alpha   90.00
_cell.angle_beta   90.00
_cell.angle_gamma   90.00
#
_symmetry.space_group_name_H-M   'P 1'
#
loop_
_entity.id
_entity.type
_entity.pdbx_description
1 polymer ?
#
loop_
_entity_poly.entity_id
_entity_poly.type
_entity_poly.pdbx_seq_one_letter_code
_entity_poly.pdbx_strand_id
1 'polypeptide(L)'
;MSKIVIVYHSGYGHTKKLAEAVLAGTLDAGADARLIAVGDLDDAGWAELNAADGIIFGAPTYMGGPSADFKKFADASSKQWFTQDWKDKVAAGFTNSASMNGDKFSTIQYFVTLAMQHSMIWAGTGMMPANTKAATRNDLNYVGGFTGLLGQSPADASPEEAPPQGDLDTAKVFGARVAAVTARWTANR
;
A
#
# COMPACT_ATOMS: atom_id res chain seq x y z
N MET A 1 -16.93 10.16 -7.44
CA MET A 1 -15.45 10.10 -7.27
C MET A 1 -15.23 9.12 -6.14
N SER A 2 -14.44 8.07 -6.34
CA SER A 2 -14.16 7.08 -5.30
C SER A 2 -13.26 7.67 -4.21
N LYS A 3 -13.51 7.29 -2.96
CA LYS A 3 -12.70 7.70 -1.80
C LYS A 3 -11.70 6.61 -1.45
N ILE A 4 -10.43 6.96 -1.35
CA ILE A 4 -9.36 6.02 -1.02
C ILE A 4 -8.53 6.54 0.14
N VAL A 5 -8.32 5.70 1.14
CA VAL A 5 -7.40 6.01 2.25
C VAL A 5 -6.17 5.12 2.13
N ILE A 6 -5.00 5.73 2.14
CA ILE A 6 -3.72 5.06 2.23
C ILE A 6 -3.26 5.14 3.68
N VAL A 7 -3.33 4.03 4.41
CA VAL A 7 -2.91 3.95 5.81
C VAL A 7 -1.55 3.26 5.89
N TYR A 8 -0.56 3.91 6.53
CA TYR A 8 0.80 3.41 6.48
C TYR A 8 1.58 3.64 7.77
N HIS A 9 2.63 2.83 7.95
CA HIS A 9 3.73 3.09 8.89
C HIS A 9 5.04 3.28 8.14
N SER A 10 5.93 4.12 8.68
CA SER A 10 7.29 4.29 8.18
C SER A 10 8.24 4.63 9.33
N GLY A 11 9.17 3.72 9.64
CA GLY A 11 10.14 3.92 10.72
C GLY A 11 11.29 4.88 10.32
N TYR A 12 11.72 4.81 9.05
CA TYR A 12 12.91 5.55 8.55
C TYR A 12 12.61 6.46 7.36
N GLY A 13 11.34 6.68 7.00
CA GLY A 13 10.94 7.57 5.91
C GLY A 13 10.78 6.91 4.54
N HIS A 14 11.45 5.80 4.23
CA HIS A 14 11.40 5.17 2.91
C HIS A 14 10.00 4.68 2.52
N THR A 15 9.29 4.03 3.44
CA THR A 15 7.90 3.60 3.21
C THR A 15 6.96 4.79 3.02
N LYS A 16 7.24 5.92 3.69
CA LYS A 16 6.52 7.19 3.48
C LYS A 16 6.68 7.70 2.05
N LYS A 17 7.89 7.65 1.48
CA LYS A 17 8.12 8.05 0.08
C LYS A 17 7.30 7.20 -0.90
N LEU A 18 7.22 5.88 -0.68
CA LEU A 18 6.33 5.03 -1.47
C LEU A 18 4.85 5.40 -1.28
N ALA A 19 4.43 5.65 -0.03
CA ALA A 19 3.06 6.04 0.27
C ALA A 19 2.67 7.37 -0.42
N GLU A 20 3.57 8.35 -0.44
CA GLU A 20 3.38 9.62 -1.15
C GLU A 20 3.27 9.42 -2.67
N ALA A 21 4.07 8.52 -3.24
CA ALA A 21 3.99 8.19 -4.66
C ALA A 21 2.68 7.44 -5.01
N VAL A 22 2.23 6.51 -4.15
CA VAL A 22 0.92 5.85 -4.28
C VAL A 22 -0.20 6.89 -4.23
N LEU A 23 -0.16 7.83 -3.27
CA LEU A 23 -1.13 8.92 -3.17
C LEU A 23 -1.17 9.76 -4.46
N ALA A 24 0.00 10.17 -4.97
CA ALA A 24 0.08 10.95 -6.20
C ALA A 24 -0.60 10.24 -7.37
N GLY A 25 -0.30 8.94 -7.56
CA GLY A 25 -0.94 8.15 -8.61
C GLY A 25 -2.45 7.99 -8.43
N THR A 26 -2.92 7.86 -7.19
CA THR A 26 -4.33 7.75 -6.86
C THR A 26 -5.09 9.06 -7.19
N LEU A 27 -4.48 10.21 -6.85
CA LEU A 27 -5.02 11.54 -7.16
C LEU A 27 -5.01 11.83 -8.66
N ASP A 28 -3.91 11.52 -9.36
CA ASP A 28 -3.78 11.69 -10.82
C ASP A 28 -4.85 10.87 -11.58
N ALA A 29 -5.29 9.75 -11.02
CA ALA A 29 -6.38 8.94 -11.57
C ALA A 29 -7.80 9.45 -11.21
N GLY A 30 -7.91 10.60 -10.55
CA GLY A 30 -9.17 11.28 -10.25
C GLY A 30 -9.92 10.73 -9.03
N ALA A 31 -9.29 10.01 -8.13
CA ALA A 31 -9.89 9.64 -6.85
C ALA A 31 -9.75 10.76 -5.81
N ASP A 32 -10.67 10.81 -4.84
CA ASP A 32 -10.49 11.55 -3.58
C ASP A 32 -9.64 10.69 -2.64
N ALA A 33 -8.38 11.07 -2.45
CA ALA A 33 -7.45 10.22 -1.73
C ALA A 33 -6.76 10.94 -0.58
N ARG A 34 -6.56 10.21 0.53
CA ARG A 34 -5.85 10.70 1.71
C ARG A 34 -4.78 9.73 2.19
N LEU A 35 -3.73 10.29 2.77
CA LEU A 35 -2.62 9.56 3.38
C LEU A 35 -2.67 9.74 4.90
N ILE A 36 -2.73 8.63 5.65
CA ILE A 36 -2.78 8.65 7.12
C ILE A 36 -1.65 7.76 7.66
N ALA A 37 -0.76 8.33 8.44
CA ALA A 37 0.20 7.54 9.20
C ALA A 37 -0.50 6.89 10.40
N VAL A 38 -0.20 5.61 10.68
CA VAL A 38 -0.86 4.88 11.79
C VAL A 38 -0.62 5.53 13.16
N GLY A 39 0.49 6.27 13.31
CA GLY A 39 0.80 7.02 14.54
C GLY A 39 -0.05 8.27 14.74
N ASP A 40 -0.67 8.79 13.67
CA ASP A 40 -1.49 9.99 13.67
C ASP A 40 -3.00 9.66 13.60
N LEU A 41 -3.35 8.37 13.68
CA LEU A 41 -4.71 7.90 13.53
C LEU A 41 -5.54 8.21 14.77
N ASP A 42 -6.48 9.13 14.63
CA ASP A 42 -7.48 9.54 15.61
C ASP A 42 -8.89 9.08 15.23
N ASP A 43 -9.90 9.50 15.98
CA ASP A 43 -11.30 9.16 15.68
C ASP A 43 -11.75 9.65 14.30
N ALA A 44 -11.26 10.80 13.85
CA ALA A 44 -11.56 11.31 12.50
C ALA A 44 -10.91 10.43 11.41
N GLY A 45 -9.67 9.98 11.60
CA GLY A 45 -9.00 9.04 10.72
C GLY A 45 -9.71 7.68 10.64
N TRP A 46 -10.21 7.16 11.76
CA TRP A 46 -11.04 5.95 11.76
C TRP A 46 -12.36 6.15 11.00
N ALA A 47 -13.00 7.31 11.16
CA ALA A 47 -14.20 7.65 10.39
C ALA A 47 -13.91 7.75 8.89
N GLU A 48 -12.76 8.29 8.48
CA GLU A 48 -12.32 8.34 7.08
C GLU A 48 -12.11 6.94 6.50
N LEU A 49 -11.46 6.03 7.24
CA LEU A 49 -11.29 4.62 6.85
C LEU A 49 -12.66 3.94 6.66
N ASN A 50 -13.60 4.20 7.57
CA ASN A 50 -14.94 3.63 7.47
C ASN A 50 -15.75 4.22 6.30
N ALA A 51 -15.51 5.47 5.92
CA ALA A 51 -16.18 6.13 4.80
C ALA A 51 -15.50 5.87 3.43
N ALA A 52 -14.30 5.28 3.41
CA ALA A 52 -13.58 5.00 2.18
C ALA A 52 -14.22 3.89 1.35
N ASP A 53 -14.07 3.95 0.03
CA ASP A 53 -14.41 2.89 -0.92
C ASP A 53 -13.25 1.90 -1.10
N GLY A 54 -12.03 2.36 -0.86
CA GLY A 54 -10.81 1.56 -0.92
C GLY A 54 -9.81 1.93 0.17
N ILE A 55 -9.07 0.95 0.67
CA ILE A 55 -8.00 1.13 1.67
C ILE A 55 -6.72 0.49 1.16
N ILE A 56 -5.64 1.27 1.11
CA ILE A 56 -4.32 0.76 0.74
C ILE A 56 -3.45 0.68 1.99
N PHE A 57 -2.99 -0.53 2.32
CA PHE A 57 -2.14 -0.80 3.47
C PHE A 57 -0.67 -0.63 3.12
N GLY A 58 0.10 0.06 3.97
CA GLY A 58 1.53 0.25 3.77
C GLY A 58 2.34 0.07 5.04
N ALA A 59 3.37 -0.77 5.02
CA ALA A 59 4.32 -0.89 6.12
C ALA A 59 5.68 -1.37 5.63
N PRO A 60 6.79 -1.06 6.33
CA PRO A 60 8.05 -1.72 6.07
C PRO A 60 7.98 -3.18 6.49
N THR A 61 8.77 -4.02 5.81
CA THR A 61 9.00 -5.39 6.26
C THR A 61 10.13 -5.41 7.27
N TYR A 62 9.80 -5.66 8.52
CA TYR A 62 10.75 -5.81 9.62
C TYR A 62 10.67 -7.23 10.17
N MET A 63 11.81 -7.91 10.30
CA MET A 63 11.89 -9.30 10.80
C MET A 63 10.86 -10.24 10.14
N GLY A 64 10.71 -10.12 8.82
CA GLY A 64 9.86 -11.01 8.03
C GLY A 64 8.35 -10.74 8.12
N GLY A 65 7.91 -9.55 8.58
CA GLY A 65 6.51 -9.19 8.68
C GLY A 65 6.29 -7.68 8.67
N PRO A 66 5.03 -7.22 8.74
CA PRO A 66 4.76 -5.80 8.90
C PRO A 66 5.30 -5.29 10.24
N SER A 67 5.69 -4.02 10.28
CA SER A 67 6.16 -3.38 11.50
C SER A 67 5.16 -3.49 12.66
N ALA A 68 5.68 -3.46 13.88
CA ALA A 68 4.87 -3.57 15.11
C ALA A 68 3.80 -2.47 15.19
N ASP A 69 4.11 -1.24 14.75
CA ASP A 69 3.13 -0.15 14.77
C ASP A 69 1.99 -0.35 13.76
N PHE A 70 2.30 -0.91 12.58
CA PHE A 70 1.22 -1.33 11.66
C PHE A 70 0.41 -2.49 12.26
N LYS A 71 1.05 -3.43 12.97
CA LYS A 71 0.33 -4.54 13.62
C LYS A 71 -0.60 -4.03 14.73
N LYS A 72 -0.20 -3.00 15.50
CA LYS A 72 -1.08 -2.35 16.48
C LYS A 72 -2.32 -1.74 15.82
N PHE A 73 -2.14 -1.06 14.67
CA PHE A 73 -3.26 -0.55 13.87
C PHE A 73 -4.19 -1.69 13.43
N ALA A 74 -3.63 -2.79 12.91
CA ALA A 74 -4.40 -3.95 12.48
C ALA A 74 -5.20 -4.57 13.63
N ASP A 75 -4.62 -4.68 14.84
CA ASP A 75 -5.33 -5.18 16.02
C ASP A 75 -6.43 -4.22 16.47
N ALA A 76 -6.17 -2.91 16.42
CA ALA A 76 -7.16 -1.88 16.76
C ALA A 76 -8.36 -1.87 15.80
N SER A 77 -8.19 -2.34 14.55
CA SER A 77 -9.28 -2.45 13.58
C SER A 77 -10.30 -3.56 13.89
N SER A 78 -10.12 -4.30 15.00
CA SER A 78 -11.06 -5.34 15.45
C SER A 78 -12.49 -4.83 15.65
N LYS A 79 -12.67 -3.55 16.02
CA LYS A 79 -13.98 -2.93 16.13
C LYS A 79 -14.68 -2.87 14.76
N GLN A 80 -13.99 -2.40 13.72
CA GLN A 80 -14.47 -2.34 12.34
C GLN A 80 -14.72 -3.74 11.76
N TRP A 81 -13.90 -4.71 12.16
CA TRP A 81 -14.12 -6.11 11.82
C TRP A 81 -15.43 -6.64 12.40
N PHE A 82 -15.71 -6.36 13.67
CA PHE A 82 -16.92 -6.82 14.34
C PHE A 82 -18.19 -6.22 13.72
N THR A 83 -18.17 -4.95 13.33
CA THR A 83 -19.29 -4.25 12.68
C THR A 83 -19.31 -4.42 11.15
N GLN A 84 -18.29 -5.08 10.58
CA GLN A 84 -18.14 -5.30 9.12
C GLN A 84 -18.10 -3.99 8.31
N ASP A 85 -17.56 -2.91 8.89
CA ASP A 85 -17.53 -1.57 8.27
C ASP A 85 -16.69 -1.53 6.99
N TRP A 86 -15.73 -2.47 6.83
CA TRP A 86 -14.86 -2.53 5.65
C TRP A 86 -15.27 -3.60 4.64
N LYS A 87 -16.35 -4.32 4.89
CA LYS A 87 -16.86 -5.34 3.96
C LYS A 87 -17.07 -4.75 2.56
N ASP A 88 -16.64 -5.51 1.55
CA ASP A 88 -16.75 -5.17 0.13
C ASP A 88 -15.99 -3.91 -0.33
N LYS A 89 -15.14 -3.30 0.52
CA LYS A 89 -14.19 -2.27 0.08
C LYS A 89 -13.05 -2.90 -0.71
N VAL A 90 -12.44 -2.13 -1.63
CA VAL A 90 -11.22 -2.55 -2.31
C VAL A 90 -10.04 -2.41 -1.36
N ALA A 91 -9.24 -3.45 -1.24
CA ALA A 91 -7.97 -3.45 -0.50
C ALA A 91 -6.80 -3.64 -1.44
N ALA A 92 -5.67 -3.04 -1.11
CA ALA A 92 -4.38 -3.23 -1.78
C ALA A 92 -3.26 -3.00 -0.77
N GLY A 93 -2.00 -3.30 -1.13
CA GLY A 93 -0.92 -3.08 -0.18
C GLY A 93 0.45 -2.92 -0.81
N PHE A 94 1.34 -2.26 -0.05
CA PHE A 94 2.73 -2.06 -0.42
C PHE A 94 3.66 -2.21 0.78
N THR A 95 4.88 -2.61 0.50
CA THR A 95 5.94 -2.72 1.52
C THR A 95 7.30 -2.30 0.99
N ASN A 96 8.20 -1.95 1.88
CA ASN A 96 9.60 -1.64 1.60
C ASN A 96 10.51 -2.42 2.55
N SER A 97 11.67 -2.81 2.08
CA SER A 97 12.76 -3.33 2.95
C SER A 97 14.12 -3.04 2.33
N ALA A 98 15.18 -3.24 3.12
CA ALA A 98 16.54 -2.93 2.68
C ALA A 98 17.08 -3.94 1.63
N SER A 99 16.77 -5.21 1.77
CA SER A 99 17.19 -6.24 0.82
C SER A 99 16.23 -6.35 -0.36
N MET A 100 16.70 -6.79 -1.53
CA MET A 100 15.87 -6.93 -2.73
C MET A 100 14.71 -7.91 -2.51
N ASN A 101 14.95 -9.09 -1.98
CA ASN A 101 13.90 -10.03 -1.56
C ASN A 101 13.31 -9.61 -0.21
N GLY A 102 14.13 -9.66 0.88
CA GLY A 102 13.82 -9.20 2.23
C GLY A 102 12.54 -9.76 2.83
N ASP A 103 12.09 -10.93 2.36
CA ASP A 103 10.83 -11.57 2.77
C ASP A 103 9.60 -10.66 2.69
N LYS A 104 9.65 -9.70 1.75
CA LYS A 104 8.56 -8.72 1.53
C LYS A 104 7.20 -9.38 1.30
N PHE A 105 7.20 -10.56 0.67
CA PHE A 105 5.96 -11.27 0.41
C PHE A 105 5.21 -11.64 1.70
N SER A 106 5.92 -11.92 2.79
CA SER A 106 5.28 -12.19 4.09
C SER A 106 4.44 -11.00 4.59
N THR A 107 4.94 -9.78 4.41
CA THR A 107 4.17 -8.55 4.73
C THR A 107 2.96 -8.40 3.82
N ILE A 108 3.11 -8.59 2.51
CA ILE A 108 1.99 -8.52 1.57
C ILE A 108 0.96 -9.62 1.87
N GLN A 109 1.40 -10.84 2.17
CA GLN A 109 0.51 -11.94 2.56
C GLN A 109 -0.27 -11.61 3.83
N TYR A 110 0.37 -10.94 4.80
CA TYR A 110 -0.31 -10.45 5.99
C TYR A 110 -1.42 -9.45 5.63
N PHE A 111 -1.14 -8.49 4.74
CA PHE A 111 -2.15 -7.51 4.30
C PHE A 111 -3.33 -8.17 3.57
N VAL A 112 -3.05 -9.17 2.71
CA VAL A 112 -4.10 -9.97 2.08
C VAL A 112 -4.97 -10.65 3.14
N THR A 113 -4.33 -11.28 4.14
CA THR A 113 -5.07 -11.95 5.22
C THR A 113 -5.89 -10.95 6.03
N LEU A 114 -5.34 -9.78 6.38
CA LEU A 114 -6.07 -8.71 7.06
C LEU A 114 -7.27 -8.24 6.24
N ALA A 115 -7.10 -8.00 4.94
CA ALA A 115 -8.19 -7.64 4.05
C ALA A 115 -9.29 -8.71 4.02
N MET A 116 -8.93 -10.00 3.95
CA MET A 116 -9.89 -11.10 3.98
C MET A 116 -10.61 -11.21 5.32
N GLN A 117 -9.94 -10.96 6.45
CA GLN A 117 -10.60 -10.86 7.76
C GLN A 117 -11.69 -9.78 7.76
N HIS A 118 -11.45 -8.65 7.11
CA HIS A 118 -12.42 -7.57 6.95
C HIS A 118 -13.42 -7.77 5.78
N SER A 119 -13.42 -8.93 5.13
CA SER A 119 -14.29 -9.23 3.97
C SER A 119 -14.11 -8.27 2.79
N MET A 120 -12.89 -7.76 2.60
CA MET A 120 -12.53 -6.83 1.53
C MET A 120 -12.16 -7.58 0.24
N ILE A 121 -12.02 -6.83 -0.86
CA ILE A 121 -11.62 -7.34 -2.18
C ILE A 121 -10.20 -6.91 -2.50
N TRP A 122 -9.29 -7.84 -2.70
CA TRP A 122 -7.88 -7.54 -2.93
C TRP A 122 -7.56 -7.19 -4.38
N ALA A 123 -6.81 -6.09 -4.58
CA ALA A 123 -6.27 -5.66 -5.86
C ALA A 123 -4.74 -5.74 -5.88
N GLY A 124 -4.18 -6.55 -6.75
CA GLY A 124 -2.74 -6.63 -7.00
C GLY A 124 -2.23 -5.55 -7.95
N THR A 125 -0.92 -5.56 -8.24
CA THR A 125 -0.24 -4.51 -9.04
C THR A 125 -0.74 -4.43 -10.48
N GLY A 126 -1.05 -5.56 -11.11
CA GLY A 126 -1.46 -5.60 -12.52
C GLY A 126 -0.40 -5.10 -13.50
N MET A 127 0.86 -5.16 -13.12
CA MET A 127 2.01 -4.76 -13.93
C MET A 127 2.90 -5.94 -14.23
N MET A 128 3.42 -6.01 -15.46
CA MET A 128 4.48 -6.94 -15.79
C MET A 128 5.81 -6.50 -15.14
N PRO A 129 6.67 -7.44 -14.73
CA PRO A 129 7.95 -7.08 -14.14
C PRO A 129 8.95 -6.71 -15.22
N ALA A 130 9.86 -5.79 -14.93
CA ALA A 130 11.02 -5.51 -15.77
C ALA A 130 12.08 -6.61 -15.57
N ASN A 131 11.98 -7.69 -16.32
CA ASN A 131 12.79 -8.92 -16.14
C ASN A 131 13.65 -9.31 -17.36
N THR A 132 13.92 -8.38 -18.25
CA THR A 132 14.82 -8.61 -19.40
C THR A 132 16.28 -8.31 -19.05
N LYS A 133 17.22 -8.78 -19.88
CA LYS A 133 18.65 -8.47 -19.70
C LYS A 133 18.97 -6.96 -19.78
N ALA A 134 18.15 -6.21 -20.51
CA ALA A 134 18.31 -4.77 -20.67
C ALA A 134 17.65 -3.96 -19.55
N ALA A 135 16.84 -4.61 -18.71
CA ALA A 135 16.12 -3.93 -17.64
C ALA A 135 17.08 -3.37 -16.59
N THR A 136 16.75 -2.19 -16.11
CA THR A 136 17.50 -1.45 -15.11
C THR A 136 16.67 -1.29 -13.84
N ARG A 137 17.32 -0.88 -12.76
CA ARG A 137 16.64 -0.67 -11.46
C ARG A 137 15.56 0.42 -11.52
N ASN A 138 15.59 1.28 -12.54
CA ASN A 138 14.62 2.36 -12.73
C ASN A 138 13.44 1.99 -13.67
N ASP A 139 13.39 0.76 -14.15
CA ASP A 139 12.23 0.30 -14.91
C ASP A 139 11.06 -0.09 -14.00
N LEU A 140 9.84 0.04 -14.53
CA LEU A 140 8.61 -0.24 -13.75
C LEU A 140 8.58 -1.69 -13.27
N ASN A 141 8.23 -1.86 -12.00
CA ASN A 141 8.08 -3.15 -11.34
C ASN A 141 9.34 -4.03 -11.42
N TYR A 142 10.53 -3.43 -11.33
CA TYR A 142 11.79 -4.16 -11.34
C TYR A 142 11.92 -5.14 -10.16
N VAL A 143 11.37 -4.81 -8.99
CA VAL A 143 11.34 -5.72 -7.83
C VAL A 143 10.41 -6.92 -8.08
N GLY A 144 9.47 -6.82 -9.00
CA GLY A 144 8.66 -7.93 -9.50
C GLY A 144 7.47 -8.30 -8.61
N GLY A 145 6.83 -7.34 -7.95
CA GLY A 145 5.63 -7.56 -7.14
C GLY A 145 4.37 -7.73 -8.00
N PHE A 146 3.59 -8.79 -7.77
CA PHE A 146 2.28 -9.02 -8.39
C PHE A 146 1.14 -8.88 -7.38
N THR A 147 1.27 -9.49 -6.22
CA THR A 147 0.24 -9.48 -5.17
C THR A 147 0.13 -8.10 -4.51
N GLY A 148 1.23 -7.35 -4.43
CA GLY A 148 1.30 -5.99 -3.88
C GLY A 148 2.54 -5.28 -4.38
N LEU A 149 2.61 -3.97 -4.15
CA LEU A 149 3.76 -3.16 -4.52
C LEU A 149 4.94 -3.42 -3.59
N LEU A 150 6.11 -3.65 -4.18
CA LEU A 150 7.35 -3.88 -3.45
C LEU A 150 8.36 -2.77 -3.74
N GLY A 151 8.91 -2.15 -2.71
CA GLY A 151 10.01 -1.20 -2.79
C GLY A 151 11.27 -1.72 -2.11
N GLN A 152 12.43 -1.19 -2.50
CA GLN A 152 13.70 -1.53 -1.87
C GLN A 152 14.51 -0.25 -1.62
N SER A 153 15.00 -0.09 -0.41
CA SER A 153 15.82 1.04 0.02
C SER A 153 17.02 0.54 0.80
N PRO A 154 18.27 0.76 0.36
CA PRO A 154 19.44 0.37 1.14
C PRO A 154 19.38 0.90 2.57
N ALA A 155 19.92 0.13 3.52
CA ALA A 155 19.81 0.44 4.94
C ALA A 155 20.57 1.71 5.36
N ASP A 156 21.57 2.09 4.58
CA ASP A 156 22.42 3.26 4.76
C ASP A 156 22.03 4.46 3.88
N ALA A 157 20.99 4.32 3.06
CA ALA A 157 20.46 5.42 2.25
C ALA A 157 19.45 6.27 3.04
N SER A 158 19.47 7.58 2.82
CA SER A 158 18.44 8.48 3.35
C SER A 158 17.12 8.37 2.55
N PRO A 159 16.00 8.87 3.06
CA PRO A 159 14.75 8.93 2.31
C PRO A 159 14.80 9.82 1.06
N GLU A 160 15.78 10.69 0.93
CA GLU A 160 16.03 11.52 -0.25
C GLU A 160 16.72 10.71 -1.36
N GLU A 161 17.48 9.68 -0.99
CA GLU A 161 18.23 8.83 -1.91
C GLU A 161 17.47 7.55 -2.32
N ALA A 162 16.57 7.07 -1.45
CA ALA A 162 15.84 5.82 -1.64
C ALA A 162 14.40 5.89 -1.10
N PRO A 163 13.45 5.15 -1.69
CA PRO A 163 13.59 4.19 -2.80
C PRO A 163 14.00 4.86 -4.12
N PRO A 164 14.60 4.11 -5.07
CA PRO A 164 14.97 4.67 -6.36
C PRO A 164 13.73 5.06 -7.18
N GLN A 165 13.94 5.91 -8.20
CA GLN A 165 12.87 6.49 -9.00
C GLN A 165 11.95 5.43 -9.63
N GLY A 166 12.51 4.30 -10.10
CA GLY A 166 11.69 3.21 -10.66
C GLY A 166 10.68 2.61 -9.68
N ASP A 167 11.01 2.55 -8.38
CA ASP A 167 10.06 2.11 -7.36
C ASP A 167 8.99 3.16 -7.09
N LEU A 168 9.34 4.45 -7.13
CA LEU A 168 8.39 5.56 -6.97
C LEU A 168 7.44 5.63 -8.16
N ASP A 169 7.95 5.48 -9.38
CA ASP A 169 7.12 5.42 -10.59
C ASP A 169 6.19 4.20 -10.58
N THR A 170 6.70 3.05 -10.13
CA THR A 170 5.88 1.84 -9.93
C THR A 170 4.77 2.08 -8.89
N ALA A 171 5.10 2.78 -7.81
CA ALA A 171 4.14 3.14 -6.77
C ALA A 171 3.03 4.07 -7.30
N LYS A 172 3.40 5.02 -8.15
CA LYS A 172 2.45 5.92 -8.80
C LYS A 172 1.49 5.16 -9.73
N VAL A 173 2.00 4.28 -10.59
CA VAL A 173 1.18 3.42 -11.46
C VAL A 173 0.28 2.50 -10.63
N PHE A 174 0.79 1.94 -9.53
CA PHE A 174 -0.01 1.13 -8.62
C PHE A 174 -1.16 1.91 -7.99
N GLY A 175 -0.92 3.12 -7.49
CA GLY A 175 -1.96 3.99 -6.94
C GLY A 175 -3.07 4.28 -7.96
N ALA A 176 -2.69 4.64 -9.20
CA ALA A 176 -3.64 4.86 -10.28
C ALA A 176 -4.48 3.61 -10.61
N ARG A 177 -3.84 2.43 -10.61
CA ARG A 177 -4.57 1.17 -10.81
C ARG A 177 -5.60 0.91 -9.71
N VAL A 178 -5.23 1.07 -8.44
CA VAL A 178 -6.16 0.85 -7.33
C VAL A 178 -7.34 1.80 -7.43
N ALA A 179 -7.11 3.07 -7.77
CA ALA A 179 -8.17 4.05 -8.02
C ALA A 179 -9.14 3.61 -9.13
N ALA A 180 -8.59 3.15 -10.27
CA ALA A 180 -9.39 2.66 -11.38
C ALA A 180 -10.22 1.41 -11.04
N VAL A 181 -9.64 0.47 -10.29
CA VAL A 181 -10.35 -0.73 -9.81
C VAL A 181 -11.47 -0.33 -8.85
N THR A 182 -11.18 0.55 -7.88
CA THR A 182 -12.17 1.03 -6.92
C THR A 182 -13.33 1.74 -7.61
N ALA A 183 -13.04 2.63 -8.56
CA ALA A 183 -14.07 3.34 -9.32
C ALA A 183 -14.99 2.38 -10.10
N ARG A 184 -14.43 1.34 -10.74
CA ARG A 184 -15.21 0.32 -11.45
C ARG A 184 -16.09 -0.50 -10.51
N TRP A 185 -15.56 -0.85 -9.35
CA TRP A 185 -16.30 -1.62 -8.35
C TRP A 185 -17.46 -0.82 -7.77
N THR A 186 -17.26 0.46 -7.47
CA THR A 186 -18.30 1.32 -6.88
C THR A 186 -19.32 1.82 -7.89
N ALA A 187 -19.00 1.87 -9.18
CA ALA A 187 -19.94 2.30 -10.22
C ALA A 187 -21.19 1.40 -10.37
N ASN A 188 -21.13 0.18 -9.83
CA ASN A 188 -22.20 -0.81 -9.93
C ASN A 188 -22.89 -1.10 -8.57
N ARG A 189 -22.72 -0.20 -7.59
CA ARG A 189 -23.35 -0.27 -6.26
C ARG A 189 -24.58 0.61 -6.16
#